data_7694b4ae1bf38a2c1a6aecf5dc2e9897
#
_entry.id   7694b4ae1bf38a2c1a6aecf5dc2e9897
#
_cell.length_a   1.000
_cell.length_b   1.000
_cell.length_c   1.000
_cell.angle_alpha   90.00
_cell.angle_beta   90.00
_cell.angle_gamma   90.00
#
_symmetry.space_group_name_H-M   'P 1'
#
loop_
_entity.id
_entity.type
_entity.pdbx_description
1 polymer ?
#
loop_
_entity_poly.entity_id
_entity_poly.type
_entity_poly.pdbx_seq_one_letter_code
_entity_poly.pdbx_strand_id
1 'polypeptide(L)'
;MKHLKKHAVAACALAAVCGVTALPLSSAALSAAAADTAVQKYEFENGKTSGGKIYDSGWKGNTQEDGSGEDFDLTNASGGFSYLDQKGTTVSLEVTVEEAGLYELAISYCEPYDSNKKVQYLNVNGVNQGEVSFSHNLKFEETSGGVVMLDKGVNTIELSAYWGYTFFDYLTIKPADESLSNLSPTRQLSNPNASDAAKRLYSYLCDQYGKHIISGQQEYCGSHNYNLYA
;
A
#
# COMPACT_ATOMS: atom_id res chain seq x y z
N MET A 1 -67.42 62.09 4.70
CA MET A 1 -67.70 61.96 3.27
C MET A 1 -67.12 60.65 2.82
N LYS A 2 -67.93 59.61 2.68
CA LYS A 2 -68.49 59.07 1.43
C LYS A 2 -67.31 58.65 0.48
N HIS A 3 -67.06 57.41 0.10
CA HIS A 3 -67.88 56.42 -0.60
C HIS A 3 -67.11 55.05 -0.50
N LEU A 4 -67.70 54.02 -0.13
CA LEU A 4 -68.66 53.10 -0.76
C LEU A 4 -68.10 52.26 -1.92
N LYS A 5 -67.99 50.94 -1.61
CA LYS A 5 -68.33 49.75 -2.43
C LYS A 5 -67.40 49.39 -3.60
N LYS A 6 -67.12 48.13 -3.81
CA LYS A 6 -68.02 47.01 -4.15
C LYS A 6 -67.35 45.65 -3.98
N HIS A 7 -68.14 44.73 -3.52
CA HIS A 7 -67.91 43.30 -3.57
C HIS A 7 -67.96 42.75 -5.01
N ALA A 8 -67.15 41.82 -5.32
CA ALA A 8 -67.46 40.87 -6.37
C ALA A 8 -67.01 39.47 -5.91
N VAL A 9 -67.98 38.65 -5.70
CA VAL A 9 -67.93 37.21 -5.51
C VAL A 9 -67.88 36.61 -6.91
N ALA A 10 -66.93 35.75 -7.16
CA ALA A 10 -66.99 34.84 -8.30
C ALA A 10 -66.35 33.51 -7.94
N ALA A 11 -67.12 32.60 -8.03
CA ALA A 11 -67.29 31.18 -7.94
C ALA A 11 -66.12 30.30 -8.33
N CYS A 12 -66.12 29.17 -7.63
CA CYS A 12 -65.41 27.91 -7.81
C CYS A 12 -65.19 27.45 -9.25
N ALA A 13 -63.98 26.95 -9.50
CA ALA A 13 -63.83 25.80 -10.37
C ALA A 13 -62.70 24.93 -9.82
N LEU A 14 -63.10 23.80 -9.27
CA LEU A 14 -62.23 22.74 -8.82
C LEU A 14 -61.80 21.96 -10.08
N ALA A 15 -60.52 22.07 -10.47
CA ALA A 15 -59.93 21.19 -11.45
C ALA A 15 -58.75 20.47 -10.76
N ALA A 16 -59.02 19.24 -10.34
CA ALA A 16 -57.99 18.33 -9.88
C ALA A 16 -57.19 17.87 -11.10
N VAL A 17 -55.99 18.43 -11.26
CA VAL A 17 -54.99 17.89 -12.18
C VAL A 17 -53.96 17.12 -11.32
N CYS A 18 -54.04 15.79 -11.35
CA CYS A 18 -52.97 14.94 -10.89
C CYS A 18 -51.76 15.12 -11.80
N GLY A 19 -50.96 16.12 -11.50
CA GLY A 19 -49.61 16.28 -12.08
C GLY A 19 -48.64 15.38 -11.30
N VAL A 20 -48.36 14.20 -11.86
CA VAL A 20 -47.19 13.42 -11.44
C VAL A 20 -45.97 14.23 -11.88
N THR A 21 -45.44 15.03 -10.97
CA THR A 21 -44.10 15.63 -11.17
C THR A 21 -43.08 14.54 -10.97
N ALA A 22 -42.64 13.97 -12.09
CA ALA A 22 -41.37 13.19 -12.10
C ALA A 22 -40.27 14.14 -11.64
N LEU A 23 -39.81 13.97 -10.42
CA LEU A 23 -38.57 14.56 -9.97
C LEU A 23 -37.43 13.99 -10.85
N PRO A 24 -36.62 14.83 -11.49
CA PRO A 24 -35.42 14.32 -12.13
C PRO A 24 -34.57 13.73 -11.03
N LEU A 25 -34.35 12.42 -11.05
CA LEU A 25 -33.20 11.81 -10.38
C LEU A 25 -31.98 12.46 -11.03
N SER A 26 -31.48 13.51 -10.40
CA SER A 26 -30.10 13.90 -10.65
C SER A 26 -29.25 12.71 -10.23
N SER A 27 -28.79 11.96 -11.23
CA SER A 27 -27.63 11.12 -11.05
C SER A 27 -26.50 12.04 -10.64
N ALA A 28 -26.32 12.22 -9.32
CA ALA A 28 -25.04 12.67 -8.82
C ALA A 28 -24.07 11.61 -9.33
N ALA A 29 -23.42 11.90 -10.46
CA ALA A 29 -22.22 11.21 -10.82
C ALA A 29 -21.32 11.35 -9.61
N LEU A 30 -21.12 10.24 -8.89
CA LEU A 30 -20.00 10.13 -7.98
C LEU A 30 -18.78 10.35 -8.87
N SER A 31 -18.30 11.59 -8.91
CA SER A 31 -16.97 11.89 -9.37
C SER A 31 -16.09 11.14 -8.36
N ALA A 32 -15.64 9.96 -8.71
CA ALA A 32 -14.47 9.39 -8.06
C ALA A 32 -13.41 10.47 -8.25
N ALA A 33 -13.10 11.20 -7.18
CA ALA A 33 -11.92 12.03 -7.17
C ALA A 33 -10.80 11.10 -7.62
N ALA A 34 -10.16 11.43 -8.74
CA ALA A 34 -8.95 10.73 -9.14
C ALA A 34 -8.05 10.78 -7.91
N ALA A 35 -7.80 9.61 -7.30
CA ALA A 35 -6.87 9.51 -6.20
C ALA A 35 -5.61 10.18 -6.70
N ASP A 36 -5.07 11.09 -5.91
CA ASP A 36 -3.82 11.77 -6.24
C ASP A 36 -2.76 10.68 -6.44
N THR A 37 -2.48 10.38 -7.70
CA THR A 37 -1.48 9.36 -8.09
C THR A 37 -0.06 9.91 -7.93
N ALA A 38 0.09 11.06 -7.29
CA ALA A 38 1.36 11.69 -7.07
C ALA A 38 2.25 10.79 -6.21
N VAL A 39 3.45 10.54 -6.72
CA VAL A 39 4.50 9.87 -5.97
C VAL A 39 4.96 10.80 -4.86
N GLN A 40 4.87 10.35 -3.61
CA GLN A 40 5.40 11.08 -2.45
C GLN A 40 6.78 10.53 -2.11
N LYS A 41 7.72 11.43 -1.80
CA LYS A 41 9.10 11.11 -1.49
C LYS A 41 9.45 11.50 -0.06
N TYR A 42 10.15 10.62 0.64
CA TYR A 42 10.59 10.80 2.03
C TYR A 42 12.07 10.43 2.14
N GLU A 43 12.89 11.37 2.60
CA GLU A 43 14.34 11.22 2.72
C GLU A 43 14.69 10.51 4.03
N PHE A 44 15.54 9.48 3.96
CA PHE A 44 15.90 8.68 5.14
C PHE A 44 16.77 9.43 6.15
N GLU A 45 17.53 10.44 5.73
CA GLU A 45 18.27 11.29 6.66
C GLU A 45 17.37 12.13 7.58
N ASN A 46 16.12 12.36 7.18
CA ASN A 46 15.12 13.03 8.00
C ASN A 46 14.37 12.08 8.95
N GLY A 47 14.69 10.79 8.87
CA GLY A 47 14.09 9.75 9.67
C GLY A 47 14.67 9.65 11.08
N LYS A 48 14.06 8.76 11.87
CA LYS A 48 14.55 8.40 13.21
C LYS A 48 15.40 7.14 13.09
N THR A 49 16.59 7.14 13.68
CA THR A 49 17.47 5.97 13.71
C THR A 49 17.63 5.42 15.12
N SER A 50 17.77 4.11 15.22
CA SER A 50 18.23 3.42 16.41
C SER A 50 19.47 2.60 16.06
N GLY A 51 20.65 3.07 16.48
CA GLY A 51 21.94 2.47 16.15
C GLY A 51 22.41 2.66 14.70
N GLY A 52 21.56 3.14 13.80
CA GLY A 52 21.93 3.51 12.44
C GLY A 52 22.69 4.84 12.38
N LYS A 53 23.33 5.10 11.26
CA LYS A 53 24.09 6.34 11.03
C LYS A 53 23.38 7.18 9.98
N ILE A 54 23.47 8.51 10.15
CA ILE A 54 23.04 9.49 9.14
C ILE A 54 24.29 10.19 8.62
N TYR A 55 24.36 10.35 7.32
CA TYR A 55 25.42 11.07 6.62
C TYR A 55 24.84 12.26 5.85
N ASP A 56 25.59 13.36 5.87
CA ASP A 56 25.28 14.51 5.04
C ASP A 56 25.52 14.21 3.56
N SER A 57 24.93 15.04 2.70
CA SER A 57 25.16 14.94 1.25
C SER A 57 26.63 15.11 0.87
N GLY A 58 27.05 14.45 -0.22
CA GLY A 58 28.38 14.61 -0.80
C GLY A 58 29.45 13.68 -0.23
N TRP A 59 29.10 12.78 0.71
CA TRP A 59 30.05 11.76 1.16
C TRP A 59 30.32 10.79 0.00
N LYS A 60 31.61 10.62 -0.29
CA LYS A 60 32.08 9.63 -1.25
C LYS A 60 32.60 8.44 -0.47
N GLY A 61 31.90 7.31 -0.63
CA GLY A 61 32.40 6.06 -0.11
C GLY A 61 33.67 5.65 -0.85
N ASN A 62 34.54 5.02 -0.12
CA ASN A 62 35.69 4.34 -0.69
C ASN A 62 35.51 2.84 -0.55
N THR A 63 36.30 2.12 -1.33
CA THR A 63 36.62 0.72 -1.07
C THR A 63 37.04 0.52 0.38
N GLN A 64 36.95 -0.70 0.86
CA GLN A 64 37.42 -1.04 2.20
C GLN A 64 38.83 -0.49 2.46
N GLU A 65 39.14 -0.18 3.72
CA GLU A 65 40.42 0.44 4.12
C GLU A 65 41.67 -0.30 3.60
N ASP A 66 41.54 -1.60 3.30
CA ASP A 66 42.59 -2.44 2.72
C ASP A 66 42.69 -2.37 1.18
N GLY A 67 41.86 -1.53 0.53
CA GLY A 67 41.81 -1.39 -0.93
C GLY A 67 41.17 -2.57 -1.65
N SER A 68 40.53 -3.49 -0.93
CA SER A 68 39.76 -4.57 -1.53
C SER A 68 38.33 -4.10 -1.85
N GLY A 69 37.83 -4.50 -3.02
CA GLY A 69 36.48 -4.15 -3.46
C GLY A 69 36.45 -3.14 -4.59
N GLU A 70 35.28 -2.74 -5.00
CA GLU A 70 35.03 -1.79 -6.06
C GLU A 70 34.79 -0.38 -5.48
N ASP A 71 35.30 0.65 -6.16
CA ASP A 71 34.97 2.02 -5.80
C ASP A 71 33.48 2.29 -6.03
N PHE A 72 32.84 2.95 -5.07
CA PHE A 72 31.46 3.33 -5.15
C PHE A 72 31.27 4.83 -4.94
N ASP A 73 30.19 5.38 -5.48
CA ASP A 73 29.89 6.82 -5.45
C ASP A 73 28.47 7.07 -4.95
N LEU A 74 28.37 7.66 -3.76
CA LEU A 74 27.10 8.05 -3.14
C LEU A 74 26.74 9.51 -3.39
N THR A 75 27.47 10.22 -4.28
CA THR A 75 27.18 11.62 -4.59
C THR A 75 25.87 11.82 -5.37
N ASN A 76 25.27 10.75 -5.87
CA ASN A 76 23.96 10.80 -6.49
C ASN A 76 22.78 10.69 -5.49
N ALA A 77 23.08 10.70 -4.18
CA ALA A 77 22.03 10.86 -3.17
C ALA A 77 21.25 12.15 -3.40
N SER A 78 19.96 12.12 -3.11
CA SER A 78 19.09 13.29 -3.27
C SER A 78 19.27 14.33 -2.16
N GLY A 79 19.93 13.96 -1.09
CA GLY A 79 20.25 14.77 0.08
C GLY A 79 21.33 14.07 0.88
N GLY A 80 21.09 13.89 2.18
CA GLY A 80 21.82 12.94 3.01
C GLY A 80 21.36 11.52 2.76
N PHE A 81 21.82 10.60 3.57
CA PHE A 81 21.37 9.21 3.53
C PHE A 81 21.60 8.51 4.89
N SER A 82 20.91 7.42 5.12
CA SER A 82 21.10 6.59 6.30
C SER A 82 21.93 5.35 5.97
N TYR A 83 22.56 4.77 6.99
CA TYR A 83 23.34 3.54 6.88
C TYR A 83 23.03 2.60 8.03
N LEU A 84 22.64 1.40 7.68
CA LEU A 84 22.41 0.31 8.63
C LEU A 84 23.56 -0.69 8.49
N ASP A 85 24.43 -0.75 9.50
CA ASP A 85 25.66 -1.55 9.48
C ASP A 85 25.67 -2.70 10.48
N GLN A 86 24.68 -2.78 11.37
CA GLN A 86 24.61 -3.81 12.40
C GLN A 86 23.21 -4.37 12.53
N LYS A 87 23.12 -5.67 12.76
CA LYS A 87 21.86 -6.35 13.02
C LYS A 87 21.10 -5.67 14.16
N GLY A 88 19.82 -5.38 13.91
CA GLY A 88 18.93 -4.74 14.87
C GLY A 88 18.99 -3.21 14.88
N THR A 89 19.86 -2.58 14.07
CA THR A 89 19.77 -1.14 13.83
C THR A 89 18.57 -0.83 12.93
N THR A 90 17.96 0.34 13.11
CA THR A 90 16.77 0.72 12.36
C THR A 90 16.86 2.15 11.85
N VAL A 91 16.14 2.40 10.77
CA VAL A 91 15.74 3.73 10.33
C VAL A 91 14.26 3.74 10.04
N SER A 92 13.54 4.75 10.53
CA SER A 92 12.09 4.86 10.35
C SER A 92 11.70 6.23 9.85
N LEU A 93 10.67 6.25 9.00
CA LEU A 93 10.05 7.44 8.42
C LEU A 93 8.58 7.52 8.85
N GLU A 94 8.13 8.73 9.14
CA GLU A 94 6.70 9.03 9.27
C GLU A 94 6.19 9.48 7.90
N VAL A 95 5.26 8.72 7.33
CA VAL A 95 4.62 8.99 6.05
C VAL A 95 3.16 9.29 6.26
N THR A 96 2.59 10.24 5.51
CA THR A 96 1.18 10.62 5.64
C THR A 96 0.44 10.34 4.36
N VAL A 97 -0.69 9.64 4.45
CA VAL A 97 -1.56 9.38 3.31
C VAL A 97 -2.97 9.90 3.57
N GLU A 98 -3.59 10.44 2.52
CA GLU A 98 -4.94 11.03 2.61
C GLU A 98 -6.04 9.98 2.71
N GLU A 99 -5.84 8.80 2.14
CA GLU A 99 -6.79 7.69 2.16
C GLU A 99 -6.11 6.40 2.57
N ALA A 100 -6.82 5.58 3.35
CA ALA A 100 -6.36 4.24 3.67
C ALA A 100 -6.40 3.35 2.43
N GLY A 101 -5.40 2.51 2.23
CA GLY A 101 -5.36 1.64 1.06
C GLY A 101 -4.01 0.95 0.85
N LEU A 102 -3.89 0.31 -0.31
CA LEU A 102 -2.64 -0.31 -0.73
C LEU A 102 -1.75 0.72 -1.41
N TYR A 103 -0.48 0.72 -1.01
CA TYR A 103 0.55 1.61 -1.55
C TYR A 103 1.76 0.81 -2.00
N GLU A 104 2.26 1.12 -3.18
CA GLU A 104 3.55 0.62 -3.66
C GLU A 104 4.67 1.43 -3.04
N LEU A 105 5.68 0.72 -2.56
CA LEU A 105 6.91 1.30 -2.02
C LEU A 105 8.05 1.12 -3.00
N ALA A 106 8.87 2.15 -3.21
CA ALA A 106 10.18 2.01 -3.80
C ALA A 106 11.23 2.63 -2.88
N ILE A 107 12.38 1.98 -2.78
CA ILE A 107 13.46 2.35 -1.86
C ILE A 107 14.72 2.59 -2.66
N SER A 108 15.27 3.81 -2.56
CA SER A 108 16.59 4.16 -3.10
C SER A 108 17.66 3.68 -2.14
N TYR A 109 18.56 2.83 -2.62
CA TYR A 109 19.57 2.18 -1.80
C TYR A 109 20.91 2.04 -2.53
N CYS A 110 21.97 1.84 -1.76
CA CYS A 110 23.26 1.38 -2.28
C CYS A 110 23.82 0.27 -1.39
N GLU A 111 24.27 -0.81 -2.03
CA GLU A 111 24.94 -1.95 -1.40
C GLU A 111 26.26 -2.25 -2.12
N PRO A 112 27.37 -1.58 -1.72
CA PRO A 112 28.61 -1.64 -2.48
C PRO A 112 29.62 -2.68 -2.00
N TYR A 113 29.36 -3.42 -0.91
CA TYR A 113 30.41 -4.14 -0.20
C TYR A 113 30.69 -5.55 -0.70
N ASP A 114 29.72 -6.25 -1.24
CA ASP A 114 29.95 -7.57 -1.83
C ASP A 114 28.83 -7.96 -2.82
N SER A 115 29.07 -9.03 -3.58
CA SER A 115 28.13 -9.51 -4.59
C SER A 115 26.90 -10.24 -4.03
N ASN A 116 26.85 -10.46 -2.72
CA ASN A 116 25.70 -11.11 -2.09
C ASN A 116 24.58 -10.10 -1.84
N LYS A 117 23.36 -10.57 -1.98
CA LYS A 117 22.21 -9.73 -1.60
C LYS A 117 22.20 -9.48 -0.11
N LYS A 118 21.94 -8.26 0.28
CA LYS A 118 21.63 -7.91 1.67
C LYS A 118 20.13 -7.96 1.87
N VAL A 119 19.71 -8.26 3.09
CA VAL A 119 18.31 -8.43 3.44
C VAL A 119 18.01 -7.62 4.68
N GLN A 120 16.96 -6.81 4.61
CA GLN A 120 16.46 -6.04 5.73
C GLN A 120 14.98 -6.34 5.93
N TYR A 121 14.49 -6.21 7.15
CA TYR A 121 13.06 -6.30 7.43
C TYR A 121 12.37 -4.96 7.16
N LEU A 122 11.22 -5.04 6.52
CA LEU A 122 10.30 -3.93 6.39
C LEU A 122 9.21 -4.05 7.46
N ASN A 123 9.03 -3.01 8.25
CA ASN A 123 7.95 -2.90 9.21
C ASN A 123 7.04 -1.71 8.86
N VAL A 124 5.73 -1.89 9.00
CA VAL A 124 4.73 -0.83 8.83
C VAL A 124 3.88 -0.77 10.09
N ASN A 125 3.84 0.39 10.72
CA ASN A 125 3.11 0.60 11.98
C ASN A 125 3.48 -0.43 13.06
N GLY A 126 4.76 -0.84 13.12
CA GLY A 126 5.28 -1.84 14.04
C GLY A 126 4.98 -3.30 13.67
N VAL A 127 4.33 -3.54 12.53
CA VAL A 127 4.04 -4.89 12.03
C VAL A 127 5.04 -5.27 10.93
N ASN A 128 5.72 -6.40 11.10
CA ASN A 128 6.67 -6.90 10.11
C ASN A 128 5.94 -7.34 8.83
N GLN A 129 6.35 -6.78 7.69
CA GLN A 129 5.80 -7.07 6.36
C GLN A 129 6.64 -8.12 5.61
N GLY A 130 7.79 -8.52 6.17
CA GLY A 130 8.71 -9.47 5.56
C GLY A 130 10.06 -8.86 5.22
N GLU A 131 10.77 -9.56 4.35
CA GLU A 131 12.13 -9.24 3.95
C GLU A 131 12.16 -8.48 2.63
N VAL A 132 12.99 -7.42 2.57
CA VAL A 132 13.35 -6.73 1.33
C VAL A 132 14.81 -7.05 1.01
N SER A 133 15.06 -7.47 -0.23
CA SER A 133 16.39 -7.81 -0.72
C SER A 133 17.00 -6.67 -1.51
N PHE A 134 18.25 -6.37 -1.20
CA PHE A 134 19.06 -5.33 -1.83
C PHE A 134 20.24 -5.98 -2.55
N SER A 135 20.25 -5.88 -3.87
CA SER A 135 21.32 -6.44 -4.69
C SER A 135 22.54 -5.50 -4.70
N HIS A 136 23.71 -6.06 -4.94
CA HIS A 136 24.92 -5.28 -5.07
C HIS A 136 24.81 -4.21 -6.15
N ASN A 137 25.17 -2.98 -5.81
CA ASN A 137 25.29 -1.84 -6.73
C ASN A 137 26.31 -0.82 -6.17
N LEU A 138 26.77 0.10 -7.02
CA LEU A 138 27.84 1.03 -6.68
C LEU A 138 27.38 2.48 -6.56
N LYS A 139 26.08 2.73 -6.67
CA LYS A 139 25.44 4.04 -6.55
C LYS A 139 23.99 3.84 -6.13
N PHE A 140 23.33 4.89 -5.68
CA PHE A 140 21.91 4.79 -5.33
C PHE A 140 21.07 4.44 -6.55
N GLU A 141 20.26 3.38 -6.38
CA GLU A 141 19.28 2.90 -7.36
C GLU A 141 18.01 2.48 -6.61
N GLU A 142 16.87 2.57 -7.28
CA GLU A 142 15.60 2.15 -6.69
C GLU A 142 15.37 0.64 -6.79
N THR A 143 14.81 0.08 -5.74
CA THR A 143 14.23 -1.26 -5.73
C THR A 143 12.81 -1.24 -5.18
N SER A 144 12.01 -2.25 -5.52
CA SER A 144 10.66 -2.38 -4.94
C SER A 144 10.74 -2.75 -3.46
N GLY A 145 10.06 -1.98 -2.63
CA GLY A 145 9.77 -2.33 -1.23
C GLY A 145 8.51 -3.18 -1.07
N GLY A 146 7.81 -3.50 -2.18
CA GLY A 146 6.56 -4.24 -2.16
C GLY A 146 5.32 -3.35 -2.10
N VAL A 147 4.19 -3.98 -1.84
CA VAL A 147 2.90 -3.31 -1.64
C VAL A 147 2.46 -3.52 -0.20
N VAL A 148 2.11 -2.43 0.46
CA VAL A 148 1.72 -2.45 1.88
C VAL A 148 0.37 -1.75 2.08
N MET A 149 -0.34 -2.14 3.14
CA MET A 149 -1.53 -1.43 3.57
C MET A 149 -1.11 -0.25 4.47
N LEU A 150 -1.55 0.95 4.13
CA LEU A 150 -1.40 2.15 4.96
C LEU A 150 -2.77 2.62 5.45
N ASP A 151 -2.81 3.06 6.70
CA ASP A 151 -3.99 3.70 7.30
C ASP A 151 -4.06 5.17 6.90
N LYS A 152 -5.25 5.74 6.82
CA LYS A 152 -5.43 7.18 6.63
C LYS A 152 -4.70 7.96 7.73
N GLY A 153 -3.92 8.95 7.33
CA GLY A 153 -3.12 9.77 8.23
C GLY A 153 -1.66 9.32 8.31
N VAL A 154 -1.06 9.45 9.47
CA VAL A 154 0.37 9.16 9.70
C VAL A 154 0.60 7.68 9.88
N ASN A 155 1.55 7.14 9.13
CA ASN A 155 2.05 5.78 9.24
C ASN A 155 3.56 5.81 9.50
N THR A 156 4.07 4.79 10.16
CA THR A 156 5.51 4.60 10.34
C THR A 156 5.99 3.48 9.43
N ILE A 157 6.96 3.78 8.57
CA ILE A 157 7.68 2.79 7.76
C ILE A 157 9.09 2.68 8.28
N GLU A 158 9.50 1.48 8.66
CA GLU A 158 10.80 1.21 9.25
C GLU A 158 11.54 0.12 8.49
N LEU A 159 12.82 0.36 8.23
CA LEU A 159 13.77 -0.66 7.81
C LEU A 159 14.59 -1.08 9.02
N SER A 160 14.65 -2.39 9.28
CA SER A 160 15.42 -2.97 10.37
C SER A 160 16.49 -3.90 9.81
N ALA A 161 17.74 -3.64 10.18
CA ALA A 161 18.86 -4.43 9.70
C ALA A 161 18.78 -5.88 10.17
N TYR A 162 18.62 -6.78 9.21
CA TYR A 162 18.63 -8.23 9.45
C TYR A 162 19.98 -8.84 9.07
N TRP A 163 20.41 -8.64 7.83
CA TRP A 163 21.68 -9.16 7.36
C TRP A 163 22.36 -8.24 6.35
N GLY A 164 23.58 -7.83 6.67
CA GLY A 164 24.46 -7.06 5.82
C GLY A 164 24.30 -5.55 5.98
N TYR A 165 25.07 -4.83 5.19
CA TYR A 165 25.25 -3.39 5.22
C TYR A 165 24.47 -2.77 4.07
N THR A 166 23.71 -1.70 4.32
CA THR A 166 22.96 -1.04 3.25
C THR A 166 22.83 0.43 3.53
N PHE A 167 23.08 1.26 2.51
CA PHE A 167 22.78 2.69 2.51
C PHE A 167 21.40 2.93 1.94
N PHE A 168 20.67 3.87 2.54
CA PHE A 168 19.32 4.24 2.13
C PHE A 168 19.23 5.76 1.94
N ASP A 169 18.83 6.19 0.74
CA ASP A 169 18.69 7.60 0.35
C ASP A 169 17.25 8.06 0.62
N TYR A 170 16.28 7.52 -0.09
CA TYR A 170 14.87 7.87 0.09
C TYR A 170 13.92 6.68 -0.08
N LEU A 171 12.71 6.90 0.41
CA LEU A 171 11.54 6.08 0.15
C LEU A 171 10.56 6.86 -0.71
N THR A 172 9.98 6.23 -1.73
CA THR A 172 8.80 6.75 -2.40
C THR A 172 7.59 5.87 -2.12
N ILE A 173 6.43 6.50 -1.99
CA ILE A 173 5.14 5.83 -1.91
C ILE A 173 4.22 6.37 -2.98
N LYS A 174 3.41 5.52 -3.56
CA LYS A 174 2.30 5.89 -4.44
C LYS A 174 1.14 4.92 -4.21
N PRO A 175 -0.12 5.35 -4.40
CA PRO A 175 -1.24 4.42 -4.39
C PRO A 175 -0.95 3.26 -5.34
N ALA A 176 -1.19 2.02 -4.87
CA ALA A 176 -1.05 0.85 -5.73
C ALA A 176 -2.08 0.94 -6.86
N ASP A 177 -1.66 0.53 -8.08
CA ASP A 177 -2.56 0.53 -9.22
C ASP A 177 -3.78 -0.37 -8.90
N GLU A 178 -4.97 0.21 -8.93
CA GLU A 178 -6.24 -0.50 -8.71
C GLU A 178 -6.53 -1.56 -9.80
N SER A 179 -5.64 -1.70 -10.76
CA SER A 179 -5.80 -2.76 -11.79
C SER A 179 -5.97 -4.15 -11.18
N LEU A 180 -5.47 -4.37 -9.95
CA LEU A 180 -5.73 -5.59 -9.19
C LEU A 180 -7.18 -5.68 -8.70
N SER A 181 -7.88 -4.56 -8.48
CA SER A 181 -9.29 -4.56 -8.09
C SER A 181 -10.22 -4.99 -9.23
N ASN A 182 -9.76 -4.88 -10.46
CA ASN A 182 -10.49 -5.28 -11.65
C ASN A 182 -10.23 -6.74 -12.08
N LEU A 183 -9.39 -7.47 -11.33
CA LEU A 183 -9.19 -8.89 -11.57
C LEU A 183 -10.47 -9.65 -11.22
N SER A 184 -11.15 -10.14 -12.23
CA SER A 184 -12.26 -11.07 -12.05
C SER A 184 -11.75 -12.50 -12.12
N PRO A 185 -12.03 -13.34 -11.11
CA PRO A 185 -11.62 -14.74 -11.18
C PRO A 185 -12.37 -15.42 -12.33
N THR A 186 -11.68 -16.27 -13.07
CA THR A 186 -12.39 -17.15 -14.02
C THR A 186 -13.32 -18.07 -13.26
N ARG A 187 -14.56 -18.21 -13.71
CA ARG A 187 -15.53 -19.13 -13.10
C ARG A 187 -15.38 -20.57 -13.58
N GLN A 188 -14.38 -20.82 -14.39
CA GLN A 188 -14.08 -22.14 -14.92
C GLN A 188 -13.01 -22.82 -14.08
N LEU A 189 -13.38 -23.96 -13.47
CA LEU A 189 -12.43 -24.82 -12.79
C LEU A 189 -11.49 -25.48 -13.82
N SER A 190 -10.21 -25.57 -13.46
CA SER A 190 -9.19 -26.26 -14.27
C SER A 190 -9.47 -27.77 -14.39
N ASN A 191 -10.18 -28.38 -13.43
CA ASN A 191 -10.63 -29.76 -13.50
C ASN A 191 -12.06 -29.82 -14.08
N PRO A 192 -12.25 -30.28 -15.34
CA PRO A 192 -13.58 -30.38 -15.95
C PRO A 192 -14.48 -31.40 -15.26
N ASN A 193 -13.88 -32.38 -14.57
CA ASN A 193 -14.58 -33.46 -13.86
C ASN A 193 -14.81 -33.16 -12.37
N ALA A 194 -14.67 -31.89 -11.97
CA ALA A 194 -14.93 -31.50 -10.58
C ALA A 194 -16.36 -31.84 -10.18
N SER A 195 -16.55 -32.29 -8.92
CA SER A 195 -17.86 -32.56 -8.36
C SER A 195 -18.72 -31.31 -8.30
N ASP A 196 -20.04 -31.47 -8.28
CA ASP A 196 -20.95 -30.33 -8.17
C ASP A 196 -20.76 -29.55 -6.85
N ALA A 197 -20.35 -30.22 -5.79
CA ALA A 197 -19.97 -29.54 -4.55
C ALA A 197 -18.76 -28.64 -4.72
N ALA A 198 -17.72 -29.10 -5.41
CA ALA A 198 -16.52 -28.30 -5.72
C ALA A 198 -16.86 -27.11 -6.64
N LYS A 199 -17.71 -27.31 -7.63
CA LYS A 199 -18.19 -26.25 -8.52
C LYS A 199 -18.95 -25.18 -7.76
N ARG A 200 -19.85 -25.57 -6.85
CA ARG A 200 -20.60 -24.62 -5.99
C ARG A 200 -19.67 -23.84 -5.07
N LEU A 201 -18.73 -24.52 -4.41
CA LEU A 201 -17.76 -23.85 -3.54
C LEU A 201 -16.91 -22.84 -4.34
N TYR A 202 -16.42 -23.24 -5.50
CA TYR A 202 -15.62 -22.35 -6.34
C TYR A 202 -16.42 -21.13 -6.82
N SER A 203 -17.68 -21.33 -7.22
CA SER A 203 -18.57 -20.21 -7.59
C SER A 203 -18.76 -19.25 -6.41
N TYR A 204 -18.98 -19.76 -5.21
CA TYR A 204 -19.06 -18.95 -4.00
C TYR A 204 -17.77 -18.15 -3.76
N LEU A 205 -16.60 -18.78 -3.88
CA LEU A 205 -15.30 -18.09 -3.72
C LEU A 205 -15.13 -16.98 -4.76
N CYS A 206 -15.53 -17.21 -6.01
CA CYS A 206 -15.52 -16.18 -7.06
C CYS A 206 -16.46 -15.01 -6.71
N ASP A 207 -17.60 -15.27 -6.09
CA ASP A 207 -18.56 -14.23 -5.69
C ASP A 207 -18.04 -13.38 -4.52
N GLN A 208 -17.15 -13.93 -3.69
CA GLN A 208 -16.54 -13.25 -2.55
C GLN A 208 -15.24 -12.51 -2.93
N TYR A 209 -14.66 -12.84 -4.07
CA TYR A 209 -13.38 -12.28 -4.51
C TYR A 209 -13.43 -10.76 -4.61
N GLY A 210 -12.47 -10.07 -3.98
CA GLY A 210 -12.42 -8.61 -3.92
C GLY A 210 -13.46 -7.95 -3.01
N LYS A 211 -14.32 -8.73 -2.31
CA LYS A 211 -15.36 -8.21 -1.42
C LYS A 211 -15.13 -8.57 0.04
N HIS A 212 -14.61 -9.74 0.30
CA HIS A 212 -14.42 -10.26 1.64
C HIS A 212 -13.13 -11.06 1.75
N ILE A 213 -12.48 -10.96 2.93
CA ILE A 213 -11.42 -11.87 3.32
C ILE A 213 -12.07 -13.10 3.93
N ILE A 214 -11.85 -14.26 3.34
CA ILE A 214 -12.32 -15.54 3.87
C ILE A 214 -11.20 -16.11 4.72
N SER A 215 -11.41 -16.15 6.04
CA SER A 215 -10.48 -16.78 6.97
C SER A 215 -10.96 -18.19 7.31
N GLY A 216 -10.03 -19.12 7.44
CA GLY A 216 -10.28 -20.47 7.91
C GLY A 216 -9.28 -20.83 8.99
N GLN A 217 -9.70 -21.67 9.92
CA GLN A 217 -8.79 -22.26 10.92
C GLN A 217 -8.48 -23.69 10.48
N GLN A 218 -7.21 -24.01 10.43
CA GLN A 218 -6.76 -25.39 10.29
C GLN A 218 -6.43 -25.93 11.68
N GLU A 219 -7.12 -26.99 12.08
CA GLU A 219 -6.71 -27.73 13.27
C GLU A 219 -5.53 -28.66 12.90
N TYR A 220 -4.45 -28.56 13.64
CA TYR A 220 -3.38 -29.54 13.57
C TYR A 220 -3.81 -30.76 14.39
N CYS A 221 -4.28 -31.79 13.72
CA CYS A 221 -4.42 -33.11 14.31
C CYS A 221 -3.02 -33.67 14.54
N GLY A 222 -2.48 -33.45 15.74
CA GLY A 222 -1.20 -34.01 16.12
C GLY A 222 -1.19 -35.54 15.97
N SER A 223 -0.02 -36.14 15.96
CA SER A 223 0.23 -37.56 15.73
C SER A 223 -0.58 -38.54 16.61
N HIS A 224 -1.26 -38.03 17.63
CA HIS A 224 -2.09 -38.81 18.54
C HIS A 224 -3.50 -39.08 18.03
N ASN A 225 -3.93 -38.41 16.97
CA ASN A 225 -5.29 -38.55 16.44
C ASN A 225 -5.42 -39.45 15.19
N TYR A 226 -4.29 -40.03 14.72
CA TYR A 226 -4.37 -40.95 13.57
C TYR A 226 -5.17 -42.24 13.84
N ASN A 227 -5.41 -42.56 15.10
CA ASN A 227 -6.17 -43.76 15.48
C ASN A 227 -7.66 -43.53 15.58
N LEU A 228 -8.17 -42.33 15.34
CA LEU A 228 -9.60 -42.04 15.41
C LEU A 228 -10.33 -42.28 14.08
N TYR A 229 -9.63 -42.62 13.01
CA TYR A 229 -10.19 -42.86 11.69
C TYR A 229 -9.76 -44.24 11.11
N ALA A 230 -9.36 -45.20 11.94
CA ALA A 230 -9.09 -46.59 11.56
C ALA A 230 -10.31 -47.47 11.78
#